data_436d6c9f805e21a41db23911b14394cb
#
_entry.id   436d6c9f805e21a41db23911b14394cb
#
_cell.length_a   1.000
_cell.length_b   1.000
_cell.length_c   1.000
_cell.angle_alpha   90.00
_cell.angle_beta   90.00
_cell.angle_gamma   90.00
#
_symmetry.space_group_name_H-M   'P 1'
#
loop_
_entity.id
_entity.type
_entity.pdbx_description
1 polymer ?
#
loop_
_entity_poly.entity_id
_entity_poly.type
_entity_poly.pdbx_seq_one_letter_code
_entity_poly.pdbx_strand_id
1 'polypeptide(L)'
;MTTIKESVRRAAAVALAAREPDAEAIGTRRTIIIERIEPELDGGRYPVKRVVGDQLLVTADIFADGHDLLDAAVLLRADDESAWREAPMRPIDNDRWSGHVELLRNRWHAYAVEAWRDAFGSWRHGLDRKVDANVPVPVELEEGRILLEAALARAEEADAAEDARLIRAALTALKRARSEVTRVAALSGEELLAVARRYPDRRFASRSPELPLVVDRERARFGAWYELFPRSQGRDPANPTATTFADATWRLPEIAAMGFDVVYLPPIHPIGRAFRKGPNNTLDAQPDDVGSPYAIGSAGGGHDTVAPELGGLEQFLGFREAVEANGMELALDLAIQASPDHPYVSSHPEWFRHSPDGSIKYAENPPKKYQDIYPIDFGAEDPAAREGLWHEWHRVFEVWIERGVRIFRVDNPHTKPIAFWGWLIREVQRTHPEVIFLSEAFTKPKMMRQLAKVGFTQSYTYFTWR
;
A
#
# COMPACT_ATOMS: atom_id res chain seq x y z
N MET A 1 0.34 -29.27 -37.37
CA MET A 1 -0.93 -28.54 -37.53
C MET A 1 -2.03 -28.96 -36.54
N THR A 2 -1.96 -30.12 -35.92
CA THR A 2 -2.95 -30.63 -34.94
C THR A 2 -2.87 -29.93 -33.60
N THR A 3 -1.68 -29.59 -33.12
CA THR A 3 -1.43 -28.99 -31.79
C THR A 3 -1.95 -27.54 -31.63
N ILE A 4 -1.93 -26.75 -32.71
CA ILE A 4 -2.42 -25.34 -32.67
C ILE A 4 -3.94 -25.31 -32.66
N LYS A 5 -4.62 -26.23 -33.38
CA LYS A 5 -6.09 -26.32 -33.35
C LYS A 5 -6.63 -26.80 -31.99
N GLU A 6 -5.89 -27.65 -31.30
CA GLU A 6 -6.26 -28.11 -29.94
C GLU A 6 -6.07 -27.01 -28.88
N SER A 7 -4.95 -26.24 -28.94
CA SER A 7 -4.72 -25.12 -28.02
C SER A 7 -5.74 -23.98 -28.22
N VAL A 8 -6.13 -23.68 -29.46
CA VAL A 8 -7.17 -22.69 -29.79
C VAL A 8 -8.55 -23.17 -29.32
N ARG A 9 -8.87 -24.47 -29.47
CA ARG A 9 -10.11 -25.05 -28.94
C ARG A 9 -10.15 -25.04 -27.40
N ARG A 10 -9.04 -25.31 -26.74
CA ARG A 10 -8.92 -25.24 -25.26
C ARG A 10 -9.04 -23.81 -24.76
N ALA A 11 -8.40 -22.83 -25.40
CA ALA A 11 -8.53 -21.42 -25.09
C ALA A 11 -9.96 -20.90 -25.32
N ALA A 12 -10.63 -21.32 -26.39
CA ALA A 12 -12.02 -21.00 -26.67
C ALA A 12 -12.99 -21.67 -25.68
N ALA A 13 -12.71 -22.89 -25.24
CA ALA A 13 -13.51 -23.59 -24.23
C ALA A 13 -13.36 -22.94 -22.84
N VAL A 14 -12.14 -22.51 -22.47
CA VAL A 14 -11.90 -21.74 -21.22
C VAL A 14 -12.58 -20.36 -21.27
N ALA A 15 -12.56 -19.70 -22.44
CA ALA A 15 -13.25 -18.41 -22.61
C ALA A 15 -14.80 -18.56 -22.64
N LEU A 16 -15.31 -19.72 -23.10
CA LEU A 16 -16.75 -20.02 -23.01
C LEU A 16 -17.18 -20.41 -21.60
N ALA A 17 -16.38 -21.22 -20.89
CA ALA A 17 -16.65 -21.58 -19.49
C ALA A 17 -16.65 -20.36 -18.56
N ALA A 18 -15.84 -19.33 -18.86
CA ALA A 18 -15.88 -18.04 -18.14
C ALA A 18 -17.13 -17.19 -18.48
N ARG A 19 -18.00 -17.65 -19.40
CA ARG A 19 -19.25 -16.98 -19.81
C ARG A 19 -20.51 -17.76 -19.44
N GLU A 20 -20.41 -18.94 -18.85
CA GLU A 20 -21.60 -19.60 -18.31
C GLU A 20 -22.06 -18.80 -17.09
N PRO A 21 -23.34 -18.35 -17.08
CA PRO A 21 -23.88 -17.69 -15.88
C PRO A 21 -23.72 -18.67 -14.71
N ASP A 22 -23.12 -18.18 -13.66
CA ASP A 22 -22.94 -18.93 -12.43
C ASP A 22 -24.29 -19.48 -11.99
N ALA A 23 -24.45 -20.79 -11.84
CA ALA A 23 -25.69 -21.40 -11.42
C ALA A 23 -26.14 -20.86 -10.04
N GLU A 24 -25.20 -20.35 -9.25
CA GLU A 24 -25.45 -19.60 -8.02
C GLU A 24 -26.21 -18.29 -8.27
N ALA A 25 -26.05 -17.66 -9.45
CA ALA A 25 -26.77 -16.45 -9.82
C ALA A 25 -28.29 -16.66 -9.98
N ILE A 26 -28.74 -17.86 -10.35
CA ILE A 26 -30.18 -18.18 -10.53
C ILE A 26 -30.92 -18.14 -9.18
N GLY A 27 -30.25 -18.46 -8.08
CA GLY A 27 -30.82 -18.46 -6.72
C GLY A 27 -30.70 -17.13 -5.98
N THR A 28 -29.86 -16.20 -6.47
CA THR A 28 -29.63 -14.93 -5.80
C THR A 28 -30.49 -13.84 -6.44
N ARG A 29 -31.24 -13.07 -5.63
CA ARG A 29 -31.91 -11.85 -6.09
C ARG A 29 -30.96 -10.65 -6.23
N ARG A 30 -29.65 -10.92 -6.38
CA ARG A 30 -28.60 -9.91 -6.59
C ARG A 30 -28.49 -9.63 -8.08
N THR A 31 -29.17 -8.59 -8.54
CA THR A 31 -29.28 -8.23 -9.96
C THR A 31 -28.56 -6.92 -10.29
N ILE A 32 -27.93 -6.27 -9.30
CA ILE A 32 -27.20 -5.03 -9.52
C ILE A 32 -25.78 -5.38 -9.98
N ILE A 33 -25.38 -4.81 -11.10
CA ILE A 33 -24.07 -4.95 -11.70
C ILE A 33 -23.20 -3.79 -11.22
N ILE A 34 -21.99 -4.11 -10.76
CA ILE A 34 -20.97 -3.15 -10.36
C ILE A 34 -19.71 -3.49 -11.14
N GLU A 35 -19.26 -2.57 -11.99
CA GLU A 35 -18.06 -2.77 -12.81
C GLU A 35 -17.24 -1.48 -12.98
N ARG A 36 -16.06 -1.57 -13.64
CA ARG A 36 -15.18 -0.46 -13.89
C ARG A 36 -14.89 0.39 -12.64
N ILE A 37 -14.56 -0.29 -11.53
CA ILE A 37 -14.19 0.40 -10.30
C ILE A 37 -12.83 1.06 -10.48
N GLU A 38 -12.76 2.35 -10.19
CA GLU A 38 -11.51 3.11 -10.22
C GLU A 38 -11.32 3.87 -8.90
N PRO A 39 -10.06 3.95 -8.41
CA PRO A 39 -8.83 3.42 -8.99
C PRO A 39 -8.64 1.92 -8.71
N GLU A 40 -8.02 1.20 -9.63
CA GLU A 40 -7.52 -0.15 -9.41
C GLU A 40 -6.19 -0.37 -10.14
N LEU A 41 -5.39 -1.33 -9.67
CA LEU A 41 -4.15 -1.71 -10.33
C LEU A 41 -4.18 -3.18 -10.74
N ASP A 42 -4.14 -3.42 -12.07
CA ASP A 42 -4.12 -4.77 -12.68
C ASP A 42 -5.25 -5.66 -12.16
N GLY A 43 -6.50 -5.15 -12.14
CA GLY A 43 -7.68 -5.88 -11.68
C GLY A 43 -7.67 -6.15 -10.17
N GLY A 44 -7.12 -5.25 -9.36
CA GLY A 44 -7.01 -5.41 -7.91
C GLY A 44 -5.87 -6.30 -7.43
N ARG A 45 -4.99 -6.74 -8.34
CA ARG A 45 -3.84 -7.58 -7.98
C ARG A 45 -2.82 -6.85 -7.10
N TYR A 46 -2.68 -5.53 -7.25
CA TYR A 46 -1.76 -4.70 -6.50
C TYR A 46 -2.50 -3.57 -5.78
N PRO A 47 -1.99 -3.12 -4.64
CA PRO A 47 -2.63 -2.06 -3.89
C PRO A 47 -2.53 -0.71 -4.60
N VAL A 48 -3.60 0.05 -4.57
CA VAL A 48 -3.56 1.49 -4.80
C VAL A 48 -2.81 2.14 -3.64
N LYS A 49 -2.04 3.19 -3.90
CA LYS A 49 -1.28 3.91 -2.85
C LYS A 49 -1.82 5.31 -2.64
N ARG A 50 -1.95 5.68 -1.39
CA ARG A 50 -2.33 7.01 -0.90
C ARG A 50 -1.53 7.33 0.36
N VAL A 51 -1.71 8.53 0.88
CA VAL A 51 -1.17 8.90 2.19
C VAL A 51 -2.29 9.34 3.12
N VAL A 52 -1.99 9.32 4.43
CA VAL A 52 -2.90 9.84 5.46
C VAL A 52 -3.31 11.28 5.13
N GLY A 53 -4.60 11.59 5.31
CA GLY A 53 -5.18 12.89 4.94
C GLY A 53 -5.66 13.00 3.50
N ASP A 54 -5.34 12.03 2.62
CA ASP A 54 -5.94 11.99 1.28
C ASP A 54 -7.42 11.63 1.35
N GLN A 55 -8.17 12.11 0.35
CA GLN A 55 -9.49 11.60 0.05
C GLN A 55 -9.38 10.61 -1.13
N LEU A 56 -9.77 9.35 -0.88
CA LEU A 56 -9.88 8.37 -1.93
C LEU A 56 -11.17 8.61 -2.71
N LEU A 57 -11.06 9.09 -3.93
CA LEU A 57 -12.15 9.13 -4.89
C LEU A 57 -12.31 7.72 -5.49
N VAL A 58 -13.49 7.12 -5.30
CA VAL A 58 -13.87 5.87 -5.94
C VAL A 58 -15.01 6.12 -6.91
N THR A 59 -14.86 5.63 -8.14
CA THR A 59 -15.90 5.65 -9.15
C THR A 59 -16.21 4.23 -9.61
N ALA A 60 -17.45 3.97 -10.01
CA ALA A 60 -17.88 2.68 -10.54
C ALA A 60 -19.06 2.87 -11.50
N ASP A 61 -19.24 1.94 -12.45
CA ASP A 61 -20.46 1.83 -13.21
C ASP A 61 -21.41 0.91 -12.42
N ILE A 62 -22.63 1.42 -12.09
CA ILE A 62 -23.61 0.73 -11.25
C ILE A 62 -24.97 0.80 -11.93
N PHE A 63 -25.51 -0.34 -12.32
CA PHE A 63 -26.79 -0.43 -13.01
C PHE A 63 -27.50 -1.75 -12.71
N ALA A 64 -28.80 -1.80 -12.97
CA ALA A 64 -29.64 -2.99 -12.75
C ALA A 64 -30.72 -3.10 -13.81
N ASP A 65 -31.38 -4.25 -13.84
CA ASP A 65 -32.63 -4.44 -14.57
C ASP A 65 -33.77 -3.62 -13.96
N GLY A 66 -34.79 -3.27 -14.79
CA GLY A 66 -35.97 -2.53 -14.35
C GLY A 66 -35.77 -1.01 -14.29
N HIS A 67 -36.60 -0.33 -13.47
CA HIS A 67 -36.64 1.12 -13.35
C HIS A 67 -36.46 1.62 -11.92
N ASP A 68 -36.12 0.72 -11.00
CA ASP A 68 -35.88 1.10 -9.61
C ASP A 68 -34.67 2.02 -9.49
N LEU A 69 -34.78 3.00 -8.62
CA LEU A 69 -33.64 3.81 -8.23
C LEU A 69 -32.66 2.94 -7.46
N LEU A 70 -31.38 3.23 -7.68
CA LEU A 70 -30.27 2.58 -6.96
C LEU A 70 -29.68 3.55 -5.94
N ASP A 71 -29.02 2.99 -4.94
CA ASP A 71 -28.16 3.71 -4.03
C ASP A 71 -26.89 2.88 -3.80
N ALA A 72 -25.80 3.54 -3.44
CA ALA A 72 -24.50 2.87 -3.31
C ALA A 72 -23.60 3.54 -2.28
N ALA A 73 -22.64 2.77 -1.76
CA ALA A 73 -21.60 3.25 -0.86
C ALA A 73 -20.22 2.67 -1.21
N VAL A 74 -19.20 3.46 -0.98
CA VAL A 74 -17.83 2.98 -0.84
C VAL A 74 -17.66 2.43 0.55
N LEU A 75 -17.15 1.22 0.65
CA LEU A 75 -16.78 0.56 1.90
C LEU A 75 -15.28 0.63 2.06
N LEU A 76 -14.78 1.03 3.21
CA LEU A 76 -13.35 1.06 3.56
C LEU A 76 -13.12 0.40 4.90
N ARG A 77 -12.07 -0.43 4.99
CA ARG A 77 -11.69 -1.10 6.23
C ARG A 77 -10.18 -1.23 6.31
N ALA A 78 -9.58 -0.86 7.45
CA ALA A 78 -8.18 -1.16 7.74
C ALA A 78 -8.01 -2.66 8.03
N ASP A 79 -6.80 -3.19 7.84
CA ASP A 79 -6.48 -4.61 8.00
C ASP A 79 -6.60 -5.13 9.44
N ASP A 80 -6.61 -4.23 10.43
CA ASP A 80 -6.83 -4.52 11.85
C ASP A 80 -8.26 -4.23 12.33
N GLU A 81 -9.18 -3.88 11.43
CA GLU A 81 -10.59 -3.60 11.73
C GLU A 81 -11.49 -4.74 11.23
N SER A 82 -12.55 -5.03 11.98
CA SER A 82 -13.59 -5.99 11.56
C SER A 82 -14.76 -5.30 10.84
N ALA A 83 -15.05 -4.06 11.20
CA ALA A 83 -16.17 -3.28 10.68
C ALA A 83 -15.75 -2.43 9.48
N TRP A 84 -16.67 -2.30 8.52
CA TRP A 84 -16.52 -1.39 7.39
C TRP A 84 -16.98 0.01 7.76
N ARG A 85 -16.21 1.00 7.36
CA ARG A 85 -16.64 2.40 7.31
C ARG A 85 -17.24 2.66 5.92
N GLU A 86 -18.37 3.35 5.89
CA GLU A 86 -19.09 3.63 4.66
C GLU A 86 -19.02 5.10 4.28
N ALA A 87 -18.96 5.38 2.99
CA ALA A 87 -19.17 6.70 2.41
C ALA A 87 -20.16 6.62 1.25
N PRO A 88 -21.18 7.49 1.19
CA PRO A 88 -22.19 7.43 0.15
C PRO A 88 -21.60 7.74 -1.22
N MET A 89 -22.11 7.06 -2.24
CA MET A 89 -21.86 7.37 -3.65
C MET A 89 -23.02 8.17 -4.24
N ARG A 90 -22.72 8.92 -5.30
CA ARG A 90 -23.71 9.69 -6.05
C ARG A 90 -23.55 9.44 -7.53
N PRO A 91 -24.66 9.37 -8.30
CA PRO A 91 -24.58 9.30 -9.76
C PRO A 91 -23.99 10.60 -10.31
N ILE A 92 -23.08 10.52 -11.28
CA ILE A 92 -22.42 11.65 -11.91
C ILE A 92 -22.67 11.73 -13.43
N ASP A 93 -22.93 10.60 -14.07
CA ASP A 93 -23.28 10.49 -15.50
C ASP A 93 -23.95 9.11 -15.71
N ASN A 94 -24.29 8.74 -16.95
CA ASN A 94 -24.89 7.47 -17.33
C ASN A 94 -24.30 6.29 -16.55
N ASP A 95 -25.04 5.80 -15.57
CA ASP A 95 -24.68 4.70 -14.68
C ASP A 95 -23.33 4.83 -13.96
N ARG A 96 -22.60 5.92 -14.16
CA ARG A 96 -21.35 6.24 -13.47
C ARG A 96 -21.61 6.89 -12.14
N TRP A 97 -21.03 6.32 -11.08
CA TRP A 97 -21.17 6.75 -9.69
C TRP A 97 -19.83 7.19 -9.11
N SER A 98 -19.88 8.06 -8.12
CA SER A 98 -18.70 8.60 -7.44
C SER A 98 -18.93 8.71 -5.94
N GLY A 99 -17.94 8.30 -5.15
CA GLY A 99 -17.91 8.47 -3.70
C GLY A 99 -16.51 8.86 -3.23
N HIS A 100 -16.44 9.57 -2.11
CA HIS A 100 -15.19 9.98 -1.49
C HIS A 100 -15.10 9.42 -0.08
N VAL A 101 -13.95 8.85 0.27
CA VAL A 101 -13.68 8.38 1.62
C VAL A 101 -12.34 8.92 2.10
N GLU A 102 -12.34 9.51 3.30
CA GLU A 102 -11.15 10.08 3.92
C GLU A 102 -10.25 8.98 4.51
N LEU A 103 -8.95 9.09 4.29
CA LEU A 103 -7.95 8.12 4.73
C LEU A 103 -7.24 8.64 5.99
N LEU A 104 -7.59 8.08 7.14
CA LEU A 104 -7.20 8.59 8.46
C LEU A 104 -6.06 7.81 9.12
N ARG A 105 -5.73 6.62 8.61
CA ARG A 105 -4.80 5.70 9.28
C ARG A 105 -3.71 5.22 8.35
N ASN A 106 -2.46 5.29 8.81
CA ASN A 106 -1.32 4.71 8.12
C ASN A 106 -1.34 3.19 8.30
N ARG A 107 -1.96 2.48 7.36
CA ARG A 107 -2.09 1.00 7.33
C ARG A 107 -2.47 0.49 5.96
N TRP A 108 -2.46 -0.82 5.83
CA TRP A 108 -3.12 -1.51 4.74
C TRP A 108 -4.64 -1.47 4.94
N HIS A 109 -5.36 -1.28 3.85
CA HIS A 109 -6.82 -1.24 3.81
C HIS A 109 -7.35 -2.11 2.68
N ALA A 110 -8.62 -2.47 2.79
CA ALA A 110 -9.42 -2.93 1.68
C ALA A 110 -10.55 -1.92 1.44
N TYR A 111 -10.96 -1.74 0.20
CA TYR A 111 -12.16 -1.01 -0.17
C TYR A 111 -12.99 -1.80 -1.17
N ALA A 112 -14.29 -1.55 -1.18
CA ALA A 112 -15.23 -2.18 -2.09
C ALA A 112 -16.37 -1.18 -2.38
N VAL A 113 -17.18 -1.48 -3.39
CA VAL A 113 -18.43 -0.79 -3.67
C VAL A 113 -19.57 -1.74 -3.34
N GLU A 114 -20.56 -1.25 -2.59
CA GLU A 114 -21.81 -1.95 -2.35
C GLU A 114 -22.96 -1.12 -2.90
N ALA A 115 -23.92 -1.77 -3.59
CA ALA A 115 -25.07 -1.11 -4.17
C ALA A 115 -26.35 -1.90 -3.89
N TRP A 116 -27.45 -1.17 -3.72
CA TRP A 116 -28.76 -1.73 -3.41
C TRP A 116 -29.86 -0.96 -4.12
N ARG A 117 -31.06 -1.56 -4.22
CA ARG A 117 -32.26 -0.87 -4.71
C ARG A 117 -32.73 0.10 -3.63
N ASP A 118 -32.91 1.36 -3.97
CA ASP A 118 -33.52 2.37 -3.10
C ASP A 118 -35.04 2.19 -3.19
N ALA A 119 -35.57 1.25 -2.40
CA ALA A 119 -36.98 0.91 -2.44
C ALA A 119 -37.89 2.08 -2.06
N PHE A 120 -37.49 2.87 -1.05
CA PHE A 120 -38.28 4.03 -0.63
C PHE A 120 -38.20 5.19 -1.64
N GLY A 121 -37.03 5.45 -2.18
CA GLY A 121 -36.83 6.44 -3.23
C GLY A 121 -37.57 6.08 -4.52
N SER A 122 -37.53 4.82 -4.94
CA SER A 122 -38.27 4.31 -6.12
C SER A 122 -39.78 4.45 -5.95
N TRP A 123 -40.29 4.01 -4.80
CA TRP A 123 -41.69 4.16 -4.43
C TRP A 123 -42.10 5.65 -4.43
N ARG A 124 -41.29 6.49 -3.81
CA ARG A 124 -41.59 7.93 -3.73
C ARG A 124 -41.64 8.58 -5.11
N HIS A 125 -40.67 8.28 -5.96
CA HIS A 125 -40.64 8.75 -7.34
C HIS A 125 -41.89 8.31 -8.12
N GLY A 126 -42.34 7.07 -7.94
CA GLY A 126 -43.56 6.54 -8.54
C GLY A 126 -44.84 7.22 -8.02
N LEU A 127 -44.90 7.45 -6.69
CA LEU A 127 -46.01 8.16 -6.03
C LEU A 127 -46.15 9.59 -6.58
N ASP A 128 -45.07 10.35 -6.63
CA ASP A 128 -45.08 11.73 -7.11
C ASP A 128 -45.59 11.82 -8.55
N ARG A 129 -45.10 10.94 -9.45
CA ARG A 129 -45.59 10.90 -10.86
C ARG A 129 -47.06 10.56 -10.99
N LYS A 130 -47.62 9.68 -10.15
CA LYS A 130 -49.04 9.34 -10.15
C LYS A 130 -49.90 10.49 -9.60
N VAL A 131 -49.42 11.14 -8.55
CA VAL A 131 -50.09 12.32 -7.97
C VAL A 131 -50.11 13.47 -8.99
N ASP A 132 -49.02 13.76 -9.67
CA ASP A 132 -48.92 14.78 -10.72
C ASP A 132 -49.88 14.48 -11.91
N ALA A 133 -50.06 13.20 -12.22
CA ALA A 133 -51.00 12.73 -13.24
C ALA A 133 -52.44 12.64 -12.76
N ASN A 134 -52.78 13.03 -11.51
CA ASN A 134 -54.06 12.90 -10.88
C ASN A 134 -54.63 11.49 -10.88
N VAL A 135 -53.75 10.48 -10.76
CA VAL A 135 -54.17 9.08 -10.59
C VAL A 135 -54.39 8.80 -9.09
N PRO A 136 -55.52 8.15 -8.68
CA PRO A 136 -55.70 7.74 -7.29
C PRO A 136 -54.57 6.81 -6.81
N VAL A 137 -54.09 7.01 -5.58
CA VAL A 137 -52.88 6.32 -5.04
C VAL A 137 -53.12 5.55 -3.73
N PRO A 138 -54.25 4.86 -3.53
CA PRO A 138 -54.50 4.18 -2.26
C PRO A 138 -53.57 3.00 -2.01
N VAL A 139 -53.13 2.30 -3.06
CA VAL A 139 -52.20 1.15 -2.98
C VAL A 139 -50.79 1.66 -2.67
N GLU A 140 -50.35 2.71 -3.34
CA GLU A 140 -49.04 3.34 -3.13
C GLU A 140 -48.90 3.89 -1.70
N LEU A 141 -49.95 4.44 -1.12
CA LEU A 141 -49.95 4.93 0.27
C LEU A 141 -49.81 3.77 1.27
N GLU A 142 -50.35 2.60 0.96
CA GLU A 142 -50.16 1.40 1.78
C GLU A 142 -48.76 0.81 1.62
N GLU A 143 -48.19 0.76 0.40
CA GLU A 143 -46.80 0.39 0.13
C GLU A 143 -45.82 1.29 0.90
N GLY A 144 -46.03 2.62 0.84
CA GLY A 144 -45.21 3.57 1.57
C GLY A 144 -45.24 3.38 3.09
N ARG A 145 -46.44 3.05 3.62
CA ARG A 145 -46.57 2.70 5.04
C ARG A 145 -45.71 1.48 5.41
N ILE A 146 -45.79 0.41 4.61
CA ILE A 146 -45.01 -0.83 4.83
C ILE A 146 -43.52 -0.55 4.77
N LEU A 147 -43.06 0.22 3.77
CA LEU A 147 -41.63 0.60 3.62
C LEU A 147 -41.16 1.40 4.82
N LEU A 148 -41.93 2.36 5.32
CA LEU A 148 -41.57 3.16 6.49
C LEU A 148 -41.58 2.34 7.79
N GLU A 149 -42.50 1.40 7.97
CA GLU A 149 -42.49 0.50 9.13
C GLU A 149 -41.23 -0.36 9.13
N ALA A 150 -40.80 -0.86 7.97
CA ALA A 150 -39.58 -1.60 7.84
C ALA A 150 -38.33 -0.73 8.08
N ALA A 151 -38.34 0.53 7.61
CA ALA A 151 -37.27 1.50 7.91
C ALA A 151 -37.20 1.87 9.40
N LEU A 152 -38.38 2.03 10.04
CA LEU A 152 -38.48 2.28 11.48
C LEU A 152 -37.82 1.15 12.28
N ALA A 153 -38.16 -0.10 11.97
CA ALA A 153 -37.59 -1.25 12.67
C ALA A 153 -36.04 -1.25 12.59
N ARG A 154 -35.48 -0.94 11.42
CA ARG A 154 -34.02 -0.85 11.24
C ARG A 154 -33.39 0.37 11.96
N ALA A 155 -34.11 1.50 12.00
CA ALA A 155 -33.68 2.67 12.77
C ALA A 155 -33.63 2.40 14.29
N GLU A 156 -34.62 1.62 14.77
CA GLU A 156 -34.68 1.18 16.18
C GLU A 156 -33.56 0.18 16.51
N GLU A 157 -33.30 -0.77 15.61
CA GLU A 157 -32.17 -1.72 15.74
C GLU A 157 -30.81 -1.02 15.77
N ALA A 158 -30.71 0.12 15.05
CA ALA A 158 -29.50 0.96 15.03
C ALA A 158 -29.43 1.98 16.18
N ASP A 159 -30.32 1.93 17.17
CA ASP A 159 -30.43 2.88 18.29
C ASP A 159 -30.56 4.37 17.85
N ALA A 160 -31.08 4.61 16.65
CA ALA A 160 -31.21 5.96 16.08
C ALA A 160 -32.54 6.62 16.50
N ALA A 161 -32.63 7.00 17.77
CA ALA A 161 -33.88 7.46 18.42
C ALA A 161 -34.52 8.67 17.74
N GLU A 162 -33.74 9.63 17.21
CA GLU A 162 -34.25 10.82 16.53
C GLU A 162 -34.87 10.48 15.18
N ASP A 163 -34.18 9.67 14.36
CA ASP A 163 -34.69 9.20 13.08
C ASP A 163 -35.93 8.33 13.24
N ALA A 164 -35.91 7.42 14.22
CA ALA A 164 -37.08 6.60 14.55
C ALA A 164 -38.27 7.46 14.98
N ARG A 165 -38.04 8.54 15.73
CA ARG A 165 -39.09 9.50 16.14
C ARG A 165 -39.74 10.19 14.93
N LEU A 166 -38.92 10.62 13.96
CA LEU A 166 -39.37 11.25 12.71
C LEU A 166 -40.24 10.30 11.88
N ILE A 167 -39.78 9.05 11.68
CA ILE A 167 -40.52 8.04 10.95
C ILE A 167 -41.87 7.73 11.66
N ARG A 168 -41.88 7.56 12.98
CA ARG A 168 -43.12 7.36 13.77
C ARG A 168 -44.09 8.53 13.63
N ALA A 169 -43.56 9.77 13.60
CA ALA A 169 -44.41 10.96 13.43
C ALA A 169 -45.12 10.94 12.06
N ALA A 170 -44.39 10.59 10.97
CA ALA A 170 -44.97 10.45 9.64
C ALA A 170 -46.04 9.34 9.56
N LEU A 171 -45.76 8.16 10.13
CA LEU A 171 -46.73 7.06 10.22
C LEU A 171 -48.00 7.47 11.04
N THR A 172 -47.82 8.25 12.12
CA THR A 172 -48.95 8.77 12.92
C THR A 172 -49.76 9.78 12.14
N ALA A 173 -49.10 10.69 11.39
CA ALA A 173 -49.78 11.66 10.52
C ALA A 173 -50.56 10.96 9.43
N LEU A 174 -49.99 9.95 8.78
CA LEU A 174 -50.64 9.13 7.77
C LEU A 174 -51.93 8.46 8.32
N LYS A 175 -51.87 7.89 9.53
CA LYS A 175 -53.01 7.25 10.20
C LYS A 175 -54.13 8.23 10.54
N ARG A 176 -53.81 9.48 10.86
CA ARG A 176 -54.78 10.54 11.23
C ARG A 176 -55.36 11.25 10.01
N ALA A 177 -54.73 11.17 8.87
CA ALA A 177 -55.13 11.84 7.65
C ALA A 177 -56.47 11.29 7.12
N ARG A 178 -57.39 12.19 6.76
CA ARG A 178 -58.73 11.84 6.31
C ARG A 178 -58.95 11.95 4.80
N SER A 179 -58.05 12.61 4.09
CA SER A 179 -58.08 12.74 2.64
C SER A 179 -56.81 12.19 2.01
N GLU A 180 -56.89 11.79 0.74
CA GLU A 180 -55.73 11.31 -0.02
C GLU A 180 -54.62 12.39 -0.05
N VAL A 181 -54.96 13.65 -0.27
CA VAL A 181 -54.01 14.77 -0.29
C VAL A 181 -53.24 14.87 1.05
N THR A 182 -53.94 14.75 2.18
CA THR A 182 -53.26 14.80 3.50
C THR A 182 -52.46 13.56 3.83
N ARG A 183 -52.83 12.40 3.26
CA ARG A 183 -52.07 11.15 3.36
C ARG A 183 -50.78 11.22 2.54
N VAL A 184 -50.83 11.73 1.30
CA VAL A 184 -49.69 11.98 0.45
C VAL A 184 -48.76 12.95 1.16
N ALA A 185 -49.26 14.09 1.65
CA ALA A 185 -48.41 15.09 2.35
C ALA A 185 -47.66 14.50 3.57
N ALA A 186 -48.28 13.56 4.29
CA ALA A 186 -47.65 12.90 5.43
C ALA A 186 -46.40 12.05 5.05
N LEU A 187 -46.32 11.60 3.81
CA LEU A 187 -45.24 10.74 3.29
C LEU A 187 -44.27 11.47 2.35
N SER A 188 -44.57 12.74 2.00
CA SER A 188 -43.87 13.45 0.93
C SER A 188 -42.72 14.38 1.42
N GLY A 189 -42.37 14.37 2.71
CA GLY A 189 -41.35 15.22 3.28
C GLY A 189 -39.95 14.83 2.81
N GLU A 190 -39.10 15.80 2.38
CA GLU A 190 -37.72 15.55 1.97
C GLU A 190 -36.87 15.03 3.13
N GLU A 191 -37.11 15.51 4.33
CA GLU A 191 -36.45 15.01 5.54
C GLU A 191 -36.79 13.54 5.80
N LEU A 192 -38.05 13.14 5.59
CA LEU A 192 -38.47 11.76 5.72
C LEU A 192 -37.79 10.86 4.66
N LEU A 193 -37.66 11.34 3.43
CA LEU A 193 -36.93 10.65 2.37
C LEU A 193 -35.46 10.45 2.75
N ALA A 194 -34.81 11.50 3.22
CA ALA A 194 -33.43 11.44 3.64
C ALA A 194 -33.22 10.46 4.82
N VAL A 195 -34.15 10.44 5.78
CA VAL A 195 -34.09 9.51 6.92
C VAL A 195 -34.34 8.07 6.44
N ALA A 196 -35.39 7.81 5.65
CA ALA A 196 -35.72 6.46 5.18
C ALA A 196 -34.55 5.83 4.38
N ARG A 197 -33.81 6.64 3.59
CA ARG A 197 -32.63 6.22 2.84
C ARG A 197 -31.45 5.84 3.72
N ARG A 198 -31.35 6.31 4.95
CA ARG A 198 -30.31 5.88 5.90
C ARG A 198 -30.51 4.44 6.39
N TYR A 199 -31.74 3.92 6.27
CA TYR A 199 -32.09 2.58 6.74
C TYR A 199 -32.63 1.70 5.59
N PRO A 200 -31.84 1.46 4.53
CA PRO A 200 -32.26 0.66 3.37
C PRO A 200 -32.38 -0.83 3.71
N ASP A 201 -33.12 -1.55 2.89
CA ASP A 201 -33.08 -3.01 2.88
C ASP A 201 -31.92 -3.49 2.00
N ARG A 202 -30.85 -3.96 2.62
CA ARG A 202 -29.64 -4.44 1.90
C ARG A 202 -29.57 -5.95 1.76
N ARG A 203 -30.63 -6.69 2.03
CA ARG A 203 -30.62 -8.18 1.94
C ARG A 203 -30.22 -8.71 0.57
N PHE A 204 -30.46 -7.93 -0.48
CA PHE A 204 -30.11 -8.26 -1.86
C PHE A 204 -29.12 -7.28 -2.48
N ALA A 205 -28.36 -6.59 -1.66
CA ALA A 205 -27.28 -5.73 -2.15
C ALA A 205 -26.23 -6.55 -2.91
N SER A 206 -25.71 -5.97 -3.97
CA SER A 206 -24.53 -6.47 -4.66
C SER A 206 -23.29 -5.79 -4.09
N ARG A 207 -22.20 -6.56 -3.95
CA ARG A 207 -20.94 -6.05 -3.46
C ARG A 207 -19.82 -6.47 -4.42
N SER A 208 -18.96 -5.54 -4.77
CA SER A 208 -17.78 -5.82 -5.59
C SER A 208 -16.76 -6.68 -4.85
N PRO A 209 -15.78 -7.26 -5.56
CA PRO A 209 -14.56 -7.76 -4.92
C PRO A 209 -13.88 -6.67 -4.08
N GLU A 210 -13.18 -7.09 -3.03
CA GLU A 210 -12.35 -6.20 -2.23
C GLU A 210 -11.08 -5.82 -3.00
N LEU A 211 -10.78 -4.54 -3.06
CA LEU A 211 -9.60 -3.99 -3.71
C LEU A 211 -8.58 -3.52 -2.65
N PRO A 212 -7.30 -3.86 -2.80
CA PRO A 212 -6.30 -3.51 -1.82
C PRO A 212 -5.86 -2.04 -1.94
N LEU A 213 -5.62 -1.41 -0.79
CA LEU A 213 -5.15 -0.04 -0.66
C LEU A 213 -4.06 0.04 0.43
N VAL A 214 -2.95 0.68 0.12
CA VAL A 214 -1.95 1.09 1.10
C VAL A 214 -2.09 2.57 1.38
N VAL A 215 -2.21 2.92 2.64
CA VAL A 215 -2.19 4.31 3.10
C VAL A 215 -0.90 4.52 3.88
N ASP A 216 0.06 5.17 3.23
CA ASP A 216 1.35 5.51 3.81
C ASP A 216 1.24 6.77 4.69
N ARG A 217 2.25 7.02 5.52
CA ARG A 217 2.37 8.30 6.23
C ARG A 217 2.72 9.46 5.27
N GLU A 218 2.48 10.69 5.66
CA GLU A 218 2.64 11.86 4.78
C GLU A 218 4.06 12.00 4.20
N ARG A 219 5.11 11.66 4.97
CA ARG A 219 6.51 11.68 4.51
C ARG A 219 6.76 10.79 3.28
N ALA A 220 5.95 9.79 3.05
CA ALA A 220 6.03 8.94 1.86
C ALA A 220 5.70 9.69 0.56
N ARG A 221 4.95 10.79 0.63
CA ARG A 221 4.61 11.62 -0.54
C ARG A 221 5.80 12.40 -1.06
N PHE A 222 6.60 12.96 -0.14
CA PHE A 222 7.74 13.78 -0.46
C PHE A 222 8.74 13.85 0.70
N GLY A 223 10.03 14.00 0.38
CA GLY A 223 11.10 14.32 1.32
C GLY A 223 12.34 14.79 0.56
N ALA A 224 12.97 15.86 1.04
CA ALA A 224 14.27 16.30 0.59
C ALA A 224 15.36 15.57 1.38
N TRP A 225 16.27 14.89 0.68
CA TRP A 225 17.25 14.01 1.28
C TRP A 225 18.65 14.56 1.14
N TYR A 226 19.44 14.53 2.24
CA TYR A 226 20.84 14.88 2.27
C TYR A 226 21.68 13.63 2.50
N GLU A 227 22.52 13.25 1.54
CA GLU A 227 23.46 12.15 1.68
C GLU A 227 24.68 12.59 2.51
N LEU A 228 24.99 11.84 3.56
CA LEU A 228 26.06 12.17 4.47
C LEU A 228 26.94 10.93 4.73
N PHE A 229 28.23 11.05 4.49
CA PHE A 229 29.23 10.06 4.84
C PHE A 229 29.80 10.36 6.23
N PRO A 230 29.47 9.62 7.29
CA PRO A 230 29.97 9.90 8.63
C PRO A 230 31.50 9.89 8.74
N ARG A 231 32.14 9.06 7.91
CA ARG A 231 33.64 8.97 7.85
C ARG A 231 34.33 10.24 7.36
N SER A 232 33.61 11.17 6.75
CA SER A 232 34.17 12.31 6.00
C SER A 232 33.65 13.66 6.49
N GLN A 233 33.31 13.78 7.78
CA GLN A 233 32.72 14.98 8.36
C GLN A 233 33.74 15.79 9.21
N GLY A 234 35.03 15.69 8.91
CA GLY A 234 36.07 16.50 9.55
C GLY A 234 35.85 18.00 9.31
N ARG A 235 36.19 18.82 10.32
CA ARG A 235 36.03 20.29 10.26
C ARG A 235 37.13 20.99 9.50
N ASP A 236 38.25 20.33 9.28
CA ASP A 236 39.42 20.87 8.54
C ASP A 236 39.63 20.14 7.22
N PRO A 237 39.18 20.73 6.08
CA PRO A 237 39.38 20.12 4.77
C PRO A 237 40.85 19.97 4.35
N ALA A 238 41.75 20.77 4.96
CA ALA A 238 43.17 20.69 4.66
C ALA A 238 43.85 19.50 5.33
N ASN A 239 43.28 19.00 6.43
CA ASN A 239 43.76 17.84 7.17
C ASN A 239 42.60 16.81 7.34
N PRO A 240 42.22 16.13 6.27
CA PRO A 240 41.12 15.19 6.32
C PRO A 240 41.46 14.00 7.23
N THR A 241 40.71 13.86 8.32
CA THR A 241 40.79 12.70 9.22
C THR A 241 39.50 11.90 9.14
N ALA A 242 39.62 10.58 9.33
CA ALA A 242 38.41 9.75 9.47
C ALA A 242 37.60 10.21 10.70
N THR A 243 36.31 10.32 10.55
CA THR A 243 35.39 10.78 11.58
C THR A 243 34.38 9.72 11.97
N THR A 244 33.83 9.86 13.16
CA THR A 244 32.81 8.97 13.73
C THR A 244 31.42 9.61 13.63
N PHE A 245 30.39 8.90 14.10
CA PHE A 245 29.05 9.47 14.22
C PHE A 245 28.99 10.68 15.17
N ALA A 246 29.70 10.62 16.29
CA ALA A 246 29.78 11.75 17.23
C ALA A 246 30.37 12.98 16.56
N ASP A 247 31.45 12.80 15.78
CA ASP A 247 32.08 13.89 15.02
C ASP A 247 31.16 14.47 13.96
N ALA A 248 30.33 13.63 13.30
CA ALA A 248 29.44 14.05 12.21
C ALA A 248 28.24 14.89 12.70
N THR A 249 27.90 14.83 13.97
CA THR A 249 26.69 15.48 14.56
C THR A 249 26.68 17.00 14.34
N TRP A 250 27.82 17.66 14.26
CA TRP A 250 27.90 19.12 14.07
C TRP A 250 27.28 19.61 12.75
N ARG A 251 27.17 18.73 11.75
CA ARG A 251 26.59 19.07 10.42
C ARG A 251 25.07 19.19 10.46
N LEU A 252 24.41 18.54 11.42
CA LEU A 252 22.97 18.37 11.40
C LEU A 252 22.18 19.69 11.46
N PRO A 253 22.55 20.69 12.30
CA PRO A 253 21.84 21.96 12.31
C PRO A 253 21.91 22.72 10.96
N GLU A 254 23.05 22.64 10.26
CA GLU A 254 23.20 23.27 8.95
C GLU A 254 22.34 22.57 7.90
N ILE A 255 22.31 21.22 7.90
CA ILE A 255 21.49 20.41 6.99
C ILE A 255 20.01 20.72 7.21
N ALA A 256 19.55 20.78 8.47
CA ALA A 256 18.19 21.15 8.81
C ALA A 256 17.85 22.58 8.36
N ALA A 257 18.77 23.55 8.56
CA ALA A 257 18.57 24.94 8.14
C ALA A 257 18.47 25.10 6.61
N MET A 258 19.04 24.19 5.83
CA MET A 258 18.85 24.13 4.37
C MET A 258 17.46 23.58 3.96
N GLY A 259 16.66 23.07 4.89
CA GLY A 259 15.32 22.56 4.64
C GLY A 259 15.25 21.10 4.22
N PHE A 260 16.28 20.30 4.54
CA PHE A 260 16.24 18.85 4.31
C PHE A 260 15.39 18.15 5.37
N ASP A 261 14.70 17.10 4.93
CA ASP A 261 13.79 16.28 5.76
C ASP A 261 14.45 14.99 6.24
N VAL A 262 15.42 14.47 5.47
CA VAL A 262 16.01 13.16 5.70
C VAL A 262 17.51 13.22 5.56
N VAL A 263 18.23 12.68 6.53
CA VAL A 263 19.67 12.41 6.44
C VAL A 263 19.85 10.96 6.01
N TYR A 264 20.41 10.76 4.83
CA TYR A 264 20.67 9.45 4.26
C TYR A 264 22.14 9.06 4.47
N LEU A 265 22.34 7.87 5.02
CA LEU A 265 23.65 7.28 5.25
C LEU A 265 23.90 6.13 4.26
N PRO A 266 24.97 6.16 3.45
CA PRO A 266 25.50 4.96 2.80
C PRO A 266 25.82 3.87 3.83
N PRO A 267 26.09 2.61 3.40
CA PRO A 267 26.26 1.51 4.34
C PRO A 267 27.25 1.82 5.48
N ILE A 268 26.77 1.60 6.71
CA ILE A 268 27.51 1.89 7.96
C ILE A 268 28.12 0.65 8.61
N HIS A 269 28.08 -0.47 7.90
CA HIS A 269 28.50 -1.78 8.38
C HIS A 269 30.02 -1.96 8.30
N PRO A 270 30.59 -2.96 9.00
CA PRO A 270 31.99 -3.33 8.82
C PRO A 270 32.31 -3.62 7.36
N ILE A 271 33.46 -3.12 6.89
CA ILE A 271 33.89 -3.27 5.49
C ILE A 271 34.88 -4.43 5.39
N GLY A 272 34.73 -5.28 4.38
CA GLY A 272 35.63 -6.39 4.10
C GLY A 272 37.06 -5.94 3.77
N ARG A 273 38.03 -6.83 3.95
CA ARG A 273 39.44 -6.60 3.66
C ARG A 273 39.90 -7.28 2.38
N ALA A 274 39.32 -8.45 2.07
CA ALA A 274 39.69 -9.18 0.85
C ALA A 274 39.29 -8.38 -0.40
N PHE A 275 40.19 -8.24 -1.32
CA PHE A 275 40.04 -7.45 -2.56
C PHE A 275 39.61 -5.99 -2.34
N ARG A 276 39.97 -5.43 -1.17
CA ARG A 276 39.64 -4.06 -0.80
C ARG A 276 40.05 -3.08 -1.88
N LYS A 277 39.27 -2.06 -2.13
CA LYS A 277 39.57 -0.99 -3.07
C LYS A 277 40.37 0.13 -2.40
N GLY A 278 41.35 0.63 -3.13
CA GLY A 278 42.07 1.83 -2.76
C GLY A 278 41.43 3.12 -3.24
N PRO A 279 42.08 4.28 -3.08
CA PRO A 279 41.60 5.58 -3.54
C PRO A 279 41.21 5.55 -5.02
N ASN A 280 40.12 6.27 -5.37
CA ASN A 280 39.56 6.31 -6.73
C ASN A 280 39.22 4.90 -7.31
N ASN A 281 38.84 3.97 -6.44
CA ASN A 281 38.46 2.60 -6.82
C ASN A 281 39.60 1.80 -7.47
N THR A 282 40.84 2.05 -7.09
CA THR A 282 42.00 1.26 -7.54
C THR A 282 41.95 -0.15 -6.95
N LEU A 283 42.64 -1.09 -7.64
CA LEU A 283 42.67 -2.49 -7.20
C LEU A 283 43.72 -2.76 -6.12
N ASP A 284 44.68 -1.85 -5.97
CA ASP A 284 45.79 -1.95 -5.03
C ASP A 284 45.52 -1.06 -3.82
N ALA A 285 44.85 -1.61 -2.82
CA ALA A 285 44.62 -0.93 -1.55
C ALA A 285 45.82 -0.99 -0.63
N GLN A 286 46.11 0.12 0.05
CA GLN A 286 47.03 0.15 1.17
C GLN A 286 46.36 -0.37 2.46
N PRO A 287 47.14 -0.78 3.47
CA PRO A 287 46.60 -1.30 4.73
C PRO A 287 45.60 -0.36 5.42
N ASP A 288 45.78 0.95 5.28
CA ASP A 288 44.95 1.99 5.92
C ASP A 288 43.80 2.48 5.04
N ASP A 289 43.67 1.98 3.80
CA ASP A 289 42.56 2.34 2.93
C ASP A 289 41.22 1.81 3.47
N VAL A 290 40.21 2.66 3.45
CA VAL A 290 38.88 2.35 3.99
C VAL A 290 38.18 1.25 3.19
N GLY A 291 38.38 1.23 1.88
CA GLY A 291 37.63 0.38 0.96
C GLY A 291 36.24 0.93 0.59
N SER A 292 35.44 0.10 -0.07
CA SER A 292 34.07 0.45 -0.44
C SER A 292 33.10 0.15 0.71
N PRO A 293 32.26 1.09 1.15
CA PRO A 293 31.22 0.80 2.14
C PRO A 293 30.21 -0.25 1.65
N TYR A 294 30.12 -0.49 0.35
CA TYR A 294 29.27 -1.52 -0.25
C TYR A 294 29.87 -2.93 -0.22
N ALA A 295 31.15 -3.08 0.15
CA ALA A 295 31.77 -4.37 0.43
C ALA A 295 31.48 -4.76 1.91
N ILE A 296 30.22 -5.06 2.19
CA ILE A 296 29.68 -5.21 3.53
C ILE A 296 30.11 -6.53 4.18
N GLY A 297 30.57 -6.44 5.41
CA GLY A 297 30.88 -7.57 6.29
C GLY A 297 32.36 -7.84 6.44
N SER A 298 32.76 -8.15 7.67
CA SER A 298 34.09 -8.58 8.07
C SER A 298 33.99 -9.47 9.31
N ALA A 299 35.13 -9.86 9.88
CA ALA A 299 35.14 -10.56 11.18
C ALA A 299 34.46 -9.76 12.31
N GLY A 300 34.27 -8.43 12.12
CA GLY A 300 33.56 -7.56 13.06
C GLY A 300 32.04 -7.58 12.96
N GLY A 301 31.45 -8.30 12.00
CA GLY A 301 30.01 -8.41 11.80
C GLY A 301 29.54 -8.15 10.38
N GLY A 302 28.24 -8.19 10.17
CA GLY A 302 27.56 -8.03 8.88
C GLY A 302 26.57 -6.87 8.86
N HIS A 303 25.45 -7.08 8.18
CA HIS A 303 24.42 -6.07 7.93
C HIS A 303 23.64 -5.60 9.17
N ASP A 304 23.75 -6.27 10.27
CA ASP A 304 23.12 -5.91 11.56
C ASP A 304 24.11 -5.22 12.54
N THR A 305 25.31 -4.89 12.08
CA THR A 305 26.40 -4.35 12.91
C THR A 305 26.84 -2.99 12.39
N VAL A 306 27.08 -2.04 13.31
CA VAL A 306 27.74 -0.75 13.00
C VAL A 306 29.24 -0.94 12.98
N ALA A 307 29.91 -0.39 11.97
CA ALA A 307 31.36 -0.43 11.87
C ALA A 307 32.02 0.19 13.13
N PRO A 308 32.95 -0.50 13.81
CA PRO A 308 33.63 0.03 14.99
C PRO A 308 34.32 1.37 14.74
N GLU A 309 34.83 1.57 13.52
CA GLU A 309 35.52 2.80 13.10
C GLU A 309 34.60 4.03 13.04
N LEU A 310 33.27 3.81 13.01
CA LEU A 310 32.27 4.86 13.11
C LEU A 310 31.83 5.18 14.55
N GLY A 311 32.44 4.48 15.56
CA GLY A 311 32.09 4.63 16.97
C GLY A 311 31.04 3.62 17.47
N GLY A 312 30.71 2.61 16.67
CA GLY A 312 29.82 1.51 17.06
C GLY A 312 28.36 1.94 17.27
N LEU A 313 27.59 1.02 17.87
CA LEU A 313 26.13 1.19 18.02
C LEU A 313 25.75 2.37 18.91
N GLU A 314 26.48 2.62 19.99
CA GLU A 314 26.17 3.72 20.93
C GLU A 314 26.22 5.08 20.22
N GLN A 315 27.30 5.35 19.47
CA GLN A 315 27.42 6.61 18.73
C GLN A 315 26.41 6.72 17.58
N PHE A 316 26.06 5.60 16.93
CA PHE A 316 24.98 5.59 15.93
C PHE A 316 23.65 6.00 16.55
N LEU A 317 23.28 5.45 17.71
CA LEU A 317 22.04 5.80 18.39
C LEU A 317 22.02 7.29 18.79
N GLY A 318 23.13 7.81 19.33
CA GLY A 318 23.26 9.24 19.65
C GLY A 318 23.15 10.13 18.39
N PHE A 319 23.73 9.71 17.26
CA PHE A 319 23.58 10.44 15.99
C PHE A 319 22.13 10.44 15.48
N ARG A 320 21.43 9.29 15.54
CA ARG A 320 20.02 9.19 15.20
C ARG A 320 19.17 10.15 16.04
N GLU A 321 19.37 10.15 17.36
CA GLU A 321 18.66 11.07 18.26
C GLU A 321 18.94 12.54 17.92
N ALA A 322 20.17 12.86 17.55
CA ALA A 322 20.53 14.21 17.11
C ALA A 322 19.86 14.58 15.77
N VAL A 323 19.72 13.66 14.83
CA VAL A 323 18.96 13.86 13.58
C VAL A 323 17.49 14.20 13.91
N GLU A 324 16.84 13.42 14.77
CA GLU A 324 15.45 13.63 15.20
C GLU A 324 15.28 14.96 15.96
N ALA A 325 16.23 15.31 16.84
CA ALA A 325 16.22 16.59 17.56
C ALA A 325 16.33 17.83 16.66
N ASN A 326 16.87 17.66 15.44
CA ASN A 326 16.88 18.69 14.40
C ASN A 326 15.67 18.62 13.46
N GLY A 327 14.64 17.85 13.77
CA GLY A 327 13.40 17.74 12.99
C GLY A 327 13.52 16.92 11.69
N MET A 328 14.60 16.19 11.54
CA MET A 328 14.85 15.32 10.38
C MET A 328 14.68 13.84 10.74
N GLU A 329 14.62 12.98 9.73
CA GLU A 329 14.58 11.52 9.88
C GLU A 329 15.85 10.89 9.31
N LEU A 330 16.24 9.73 9.86
CA LEU A 330 17.40 8.98 9.40
C LEU A 330 16.98 7.90 8.40
N ALA A 331 17.63 7.88 7.24
CA ALA A 331 17.54 6.79 6.27
C ALA A 331 18.86 6.00 6.22
N LEU A 332 18.76 4.67 6.23
CA LEU A 332 19.89 3.78 6.03
C LEU A 332 19.86 3.17 4.62
N ASP A 333 21.06 3.05 4.04
CA ASP A 333 21.25 2.20 2.87
C ASP A 333 21.23 0.73 3.27
N LEU A 334 20.48 -0.06 2.53
CA LEU A 334 20.49 -1.50 2.68
C LEU A 334 20.83 -2.17 1.34
N ALA A 335 22.09 -2.58 1.22
CA ALA A 335 22.62 -3.25 0.04
C ALA A 335 22.71 -4.76 0.31
N ILE A 336 21.86 -5.55 -0.37
CA ILE A 336 21.82 -7.01 -0.23
C ILE A 336 22.94 -7.65 -1.04
N GLN A 337 24.15 -7.59 -0.47
CA GLN A 337 25.39 -8.15 -1.01
C GLN A 337 26.42 -8.27 0.11
N ALA A 338 27.42 -9.10 -0.05
CA ALA A 338 28.41 -9.40 0.97
C ALA A 338 29.84 -9.17 0.47
N SER A 339 30.77 -8.80 1.35
CA SER A 339 32.19 -8.95 1.06
C SER A 339 32.62 -10.42 1.13
N PRO A 340 33.79 -10.80 0.60
CA PRO A 340 34.32 -12.13 0.80
C PRO A 340 34.55 -12.52 2.26
N ASP A 341 34.69 -11.52 3.15
CA ASP A 341 34.94 -11.71 4.59
C ASP A 341 33.66 -11.69 5.44
N HIS A 342 32.49 -11.59 4.79
CA HIS A 342 31.20 -11.55 5.49
C HIS A 342 30.96 -12.88 6.24
N PRO A 343 30.44 -12.85 7.48
CA PRO A 343 30.14 -14.07 8.23
C PRO A 343 29.28 -15.10 7.47
N TYR A 344 28.34 -14.65 6.61
CA TYR A 344 27.50 -15.56 5.81
C TYR A 344 28.31 -16.41 4.81
N VAL A 345 29.45 -15.96 4.34
CA VAL A 345 30.30 -16.76 3.42
C VAL A 345 30.71 -18.07 4.03
N SER A 346 30.94 -18.12 5.35
CA SER A 346 31.28 -19.34 6.07
C SER A 346 30.08 -20.06 6.69
N SER A 347 29.09 -19.31 7.19
CA SER A 347 27.95 -19.90 7.89
C SER A 347 26.81 -20.34 6.96
N HIS A 348 26.70 -19.74 5.79
CA HIS A 348 25.65 -19.97 4.80
C HIS A 348 26.20 -19.96 3.37
N PRO A 349 27.16 -20.84 3.04
CA PRO A 349 27.74 -20.88 1.68
C PRO A 349 26.70 -21.16 0.60
N GLU A 350 25.58 -21.77 0.94
CA GLU A 350 24.42 -22.04 0.06
C GLU A 350 23.70 -20.76 -0.42
N TRP A 351 23.98 -19.61 0.20
CA TRP A 351 23.44 -18.30 -0.22
C TRP A 351 24.29 -17.61 -1.27
N PHE A 352 25.32 -18.28 -1.80
CA PHE A 352 26.21 -17.73 -2.81
C PHE A 352 26.31 -18.65 -4.03
N ARG A 353 26.46 -18.06 -5.20
CA ARG A 353 26.75 -18.83 -6.41
C ARG A 353 28.20 -19.25 -6.49
N HIS A 354 28.41 -20.50 -6.80
CA HIS A 354 29.73 -21.05 -7.04
C HIS A 354 30.03 -21.21 -8.53
N SER A 355 31.27 -21.00 -8.91
CA SER A 355 31.82 -21.35 -10.21
C SER A 355 32.16 -22.84 -10.26
N PRO A 356 32.37 -23.44 -11.45
CA PRO A 356 32.73 -24.85 -11.56
C PRO A 356 34.03 -25.24 -10.84
N ASP A 357 34.91 -24.28 -10.55
CA ASP A 357 36.15 -24.46 -9.78
C ASP A 357 35.95 -24.37 -8.26
N GLY A 358 34.67 -24.18 -7.81
CA GLY A 358 34.33 -24.04 -6.39
C GLY A 358 34.48 -22.64 -5.82
N SER A 359 35.00 -21.67 -6.57
CA SER A 359 35.09 -20.28 -6.13
C SER A 359 33.68 -19.62 -6.12
N ILE A 360 33.45 -18.68 -5.17
CA ILE A 360 32.23 -17.88 -5.16
C ILE A 360 32.30 -16.84 -6.29
N LYS A 361 31.21 -16.67 -7.01
CA LYS A 361 31.12 -15.65 -8.06
C LYS A 361 31.01 -14.26 -7.44
N TYR A 362 31.92 -13.37 -7.81
CA TYR A 362 31.86 -11.95 -7.43
C TYR A 362 30.94 -11.16 -8.38
N ALA A 363 30.55 -9.96 -7.95
CA ALA A 363 29.77 -9.04 -8.75
C ALA A 363 30.57 -8.53 -9.97
N GLU A 364 29.94 -8.50 -11.12
CA GLU A 364 30.55 -7.97 -12.34
C GLU A 364 29.52 -7.30 -13.26
N ASN A 365 30.00 -6.29 -13.97
CA ASN A 365 29.31 -5.70 -15.12
C ASN A 365 30.35 -5.59 -16.24
N PRO A 366 30.54 -6.65 -17.02
CA PRO A 366 31.67 -6.77 -17.92
C PRO A 366 31.89 -5.52 -18.80
N PRO A 367 33.15 -5.03 -18.92
CA PRO A 367 34.39 -5.63 -18.40
C PRO A 367 34.71 -5.29 -16.92
N LYS A 368 33.87 -4.53 -16.19
CA LYS A 368 34.09 -4.15 -14.80
C LYS A 368 33.92 -5.33 -13.86
N LYS A 369 34.85 -5.50 -12.93
CA LYS A 369 34.85 -6.55 -11.89
C LYS A 369 34.84 -5.90 -10.50
N TYR A 370 33.96 -6.41 -9.63
CA TYR A 370 33.84 -5.99 -8.24
C TYR A 370 34.16 -7.19 -7.33
N GLN A 371 35.44 -7.55 -7.26
CA GLN A 371 35.92 -8.75 -6.56
C GLN A 371 35.73 -8.67 -5.04
N ASP A 372 35.56 -7.45 -4.52
CA ASP A 372 35.23 -7.15 -3.13
C ASP A 372 33.74 -7.34 -2.78
N ILE A 373 32.90 -7.76 -3.75
CA ILE A 373 31.46 -7.93 -3.57
C ILE A 373 31.00 -9.30 -4.08
N TYR A 374 30.39 -10.09 -3.21
CA TYR A 374 29.68 -11.31 -3.52
C TYR A 374 28.17 -11.07 -3.54
N PRO A 375 27.49 -11.21 -4.68
CA PRO A 375 26.03 -11.14 -4.75
C PRO A 375 25.39 -12.28 -3.97
N ILE A 376 24.33 -11.97 -3.22
CA ILE A 376 23.49 -12.97 -2.57
C ILE A 376 22.63 -13.67 -3.61
N ASP A 377 22.58 -15.00 -3.57
CA ASP A 377 21.82 -15.84 -4.49
C ASP A 377 20.45 -16.23 -3.91
N PHE A 378 19.41 -15.62 -4.43
CA PHE A 378 18.02 -15.97 -4.12
C PHE A 378 17.51 -17.21 -4.86
N GLY A 379 18.34 -17.79 -5.73
CA GLY A 379 18.01 -18.95 -6.58
C GLY A 379 18.58 -20.27 -6.07
N ALA A 380 19.00 -20.36 -4.81
CA ALA A 380 19.50 -21.61 -4.23
C ALA A 380 18.54 -22.79 -4.51
N GLU A 381 19.07 -23.97 -4.86
CA GLU A 381 18.24 -25.13 -5.21
C GLU A 381 17.42 -25.63 -4.03
N ASP A 382 18.00 -25.61 -2.82
CA ASP A 382 17.32 -26.02 -1.59
C ASP A 382 16.22 -24.98 -1.21
N PRO A 383 14.94 -25.40 -1.11
CA PRO A 383 13.86 -24.54 -0.64
C PRO A 383 14.07 -23.99 0.77
N ALA A 384 14.66 -24.78 1.69
CA ALA A 384 14.90 -24.35 3.06
C ALA A 384 15.97 -23.25 3.12
N ALA A 385 17.01 -23.35 2.29
CA ALA A 385 18.01 -22.29 2.16
C ALA A 385 17.40 -20.97 1.66
N ARG A 386 16.48 -21.03 0.66
CA ARG A 386 15.76 -19.85 0.17
C ARG A 386 14.86 -19.22 1.24
N GLU A 387 14.09 -20.03 1.96
CA GLU A 387 13.22 -19.57 3.04
C GLU A 387 14.04 -18.94 4.16
N GLY A 388 15.12 -19.60 4.59
CA GLY A 388 16.05 -19.08 5.59
C GLY A 388 16.65 -17.74 5.19
N LEU A 389 17.04 -17.57 3.93
CA LEU A 389 17.55 -16.32 3.40
C LEU A 389 16.52 -15.17 3.47
N TRP A 390 15.25 -15.43 3.13
CA TRP A 390 14.20 -14.41 3.17
C TRP A 390 13.95 -13.96 4.61
N HIS A 391 13.86 -14.92 5.54
CA HIS A 391 13.65 -14.62 6.96
C HIS A 391 14.86 -13.90 7.59
N GLU A 392 16.07 -14.22 7.17
CA GLU A 392 17.26 -13.52 7.65
C GLU A 392 17.25 -12.05 7.21
N TRP A 393 16.86 -11.75 5.96
CA TRP A 393 16.73 -10.37 5.54
C TRP A 393 15.60 -9.64 6.29
N HIS A 394 14.48 -10.30 6.55
CA HIS A 394 13.44 -9.72 7.40
C HIS A 394 14.00 -9.39 8.80
N ARG A 395 14.74 -10.31 9.43
CA ARG A 395 15.41 -10.07 10.72
C ARG A 395 16.36 -8.86 10.67
N VAL A 396 17.13 -8.71 9.60
CA VAL A 396 18.06 -7.58 9.45
C VAL A 396 17.29 -6.25 9.42
N PHE A 397 16.16 -6.16 8.69
CA PHE A 397 15.32 -4.96 8.72
C PHE A 397 14.74 -4.70 10.10
N GLU A 398 14.21 -5.72 10.78
CA GLU A 398 13.66 -5.60 12.14
C GLU A 398 14.71 -5.08 13.14
N VAL A 399 15.94 -5.57 13.09
CA VAL A 399 17.04 -5.08 13.95
C VAL A 399 17.25 -3.56 13.81
N TRP A 400 17.17 -3.03 12.59
CA TRP A 400 17.31 -1.59 12.37
C TRP A 400 16.06 -0.81 12.74
N ILE A 401 14.88 -1.38 12.55
CA ILE A 401 13.60 -0.81 12.98
C ILE A 401 13.54 -0.71 14.51
N GLU A 402 13.97 -1.74 15.24
CA GLU A 402 14.10 -1.73 16.70
C GLU A 402 15.08 -0.65 17.20
N ARG A 403 16.12 -0.35 16.41
CA ARG A 403 17.07 0.73 16.67
C ARG A 403 16.56 2.12 16.25
N GLY A 404 15.31 2.24 15.81
CA GLY A 404 14.65 3.51 15.49
C GLY A 404 14.72 3.94 14.04
N VAL A 405 15.29 3.16 13.13
CA VAL A 405 15.29 3.48 11.69
C VAL A 405 13.89 3.25 11.11
N ARG A 406 13.41 4.21 10.33
CA ARG A 406 12.07 4.17 9.71
C ARG A 406 12.10 4.37 8.19
N ILE A 407 13.28 4.59 7.64
CA ILE A 407 13.46 4.80 6.20
C ILE A 407 14.65 3.96 5.72
N PHE A 408 14.42 3.16 4.70
CA PHE A 408 15.45 2.35 4.05
C PHE A 408 15.58 2.72 2.58
N ARG A 409 16.76 3.14 2.17
CA ARG A 409 17.13 3.20 0.76
C ARG A 409 17.70 1.84 0.37
N VAL A 410 17.09 1.20 -0.58
CA VAL A 410 17.47 -0.14 -1.02
C VAL A 410 18.33 -0.04 -2.29
N ASP A 411 19.55 -0.55 -2.18
CA ASP A 411 20.51 -0.59 -3.27
C ASP A 411 20.12 -1.64 -4.32
N ASN A 412 20.02 -1.22 -5.59
CA ASN A 412 19.78 -2.08 -6.74
C ASN A 412 18.68 -3.18 -6.51
N PRO A 413 17.46 -2.83 -6.07
CA PRO A 413 16.44 -3.83 -5.75
C PRO A 413 16.00 -4.65 -6.97
N HIS A 414 16.17 -4.13 -8.18
CA HIS A 414 15.84 -4.80 -9.44
C HIS A 414 16.73 -6.01 -9.75
N THR A 415 17.81 -6.21 -9.00
CA THR A 415 18.70 -7.37 -9.11
C THR A 415 18.27 -8.54 -8.21
N LYS A 416 17.23 -8.37 -7.41
CA LYS A 416 16.66 -9.38 -6.52
C LYS A 416 15.24 -9.76 -6.99
N PRO A 417 14.70 -10.93 -6.56
CA PRO A 417 13.37 -11.35 -6.97
C PRO A 417 12.28 -10.37 -6.53
N ILE A 418 11.40 -10.02 -7.46
CA ILE A 418 10.26 -9.13 -7.17
C ILE A 418 9.35 -9.70 -6.06
N ALA A 419 9.16 -11.03 -6.05
CA ALA A 419 8.35 -11.70 -5.05
C ALA A 419 8.93 -11.53 -3.63
N PHE A 420 10.25 -11.55 -3.49
CA PHE A 420 10.93 -11.29 -2.22
C PHE A 420 10.57 -9.90 -1.68
N TRP A 421 10.67 -8.86 -2.51
CA TRP A 421 10.33 -7.50 -2.09
C TRP A 421 8.86 -7.35 -1.71
N GLY A 422 7.95 -7.95 -2.49
CA GLY A 422 6.53 -7.91 -2.17
C GLY A 422 6.20 -8.57 -0.84
N TRP A 423 6.86 -9.67 -0.52
CA TRP A 423 6.72 -10.36 0.76
C TRP A 423 7.35 -9.55 1.90
N LEU A 424 8.63 -9.16 1.76
CA LEU A 424 9.38 -8.46 2.81
C LEU A 424 8.72 -7.15 3.23
N ILE A 425 8.39 -6.30 2.25
CA ILE A 425 7.78 -5.00 2.54
C ILE A 425 6.43 -5.18 3.24
N ARG A 426 5.62 -6.15 2.79
CA ARG A 426 4.33 -6.44 3.42
C ARG A 426 4.49 -6.94 4.85
N GLU A 427 5.44 -7.86 5.12
CA GLU A 427 5.69 -8.38 6.47
C GLU A 427 6.13 -7.24 7.40
N VAL A 428 7.07 -6.40 6.97
CA VAL A 428 7.50 -5.23 7.77
C VAL A 428 6.33 -4.28 8.00
N GLN A 429 5.60 -3.89 6.96
CA GLN A 429 4.51 -2.89 7.09
C GLN A 429 3.29 -3.40 7.85
N ARG A 430 3.15 -4.71 8.04
CA ARG A 430 2.09 -5.28 8.87
C ARG A 430 2.24 -4.89 10.34
N THR A 431 3.47 -4.79 10.83
CA THR A 431 3.82 -4.41 12.22
C THR A 431 4.31 -2.96 12.30
N HIS A 432 4.98 -2.47 11.25
CA HIS A 432 5.61 -1.17 11.15
C HIS A 432 5.13 -0.41 9.89
N PRO A 433 3.85 -0.02 9.82
CA PRO A 433 3.28 0.63 8.63
C PRO A 433 3.95 1.98 8.31
N GLU A 434 4.61 2.59 9.29
CA GLU A 434 5.34 3.85 9.13
C GLU A 434 6.66 3.72 8.37
N VAL A 435 7.14 2.50 8.10
CA VAL A 435 8.42 2.28 7.42
C VAL A 435 8.32 2.60 5.93
N ILE A 436 9.25 3.43 5.46
CA ILE A 436 9.39 3.84 4.06
C ILE A 436 10.51 3.06 3.39
N PHE A 437 10.23 2.51 2.21
CA PHE A 437 11.21 1.86 1.34
C PHE A 437 11.42 2.70 0.08
N LEU A 438 12.63 3.23 -0.10
CA LEU A 438 13.05 3.94 -1.31
C LEU A 438 13.84 2.99 -2.22
N SER A 439 13.36 2.75 -3.44
CA SER A 439 14.08 1.94 -4.41
C SER A 439 15.06 2.76 -5.24
N GLU A 440 16.32 2.35 -5.28
CA GLU A 440 17.27 2.78 -6.31
C GLU A 440 17.01 1.98 -7.59
N ALA A 441 16.17 2.52 -8.47
CA ALA A 441 15.65 1.76 -9.61
C ALA A 441 16.24 2.23 -10.95
N PHE A 442 17.54 2.04 -11.14
CA PHE A 442 18.19 2.31 -12.44
C PHE A 442 17.92 1.19 -13.43
N THR A 443 16.71 1.08 -13.89
CA THR A 443 16.26 -0.01 -14.73
C THR A 443 15.19 0.45 -15.73
N LYS A 444 14.71 -0.47 -16.57
CA LYS A 444 13.68 -0.17 -17.56
C LYS A 444 12.35 0.20 -16.87
N PRO A 445 11.52 1.06 -17.49
CA PRO A 445 10.29 1.57 -16.88
C PRO A 445 9.31 0.51 -16.38
N LYS A 446 9.23 -0.65 -17.04
CA LYS A 446 8.36 -1.76 -16.58
C LYS A 446 8.82 -2.33 -15.24
N MET A 447 10.13 -2.51 -15.04
CA MET A 447 10.70 -2.98 -13.79
C MET A 447 10.51 -1.95 -12.68
N MET A 448 10.74 -0.66 -12.95
CA MET A 448 10.50 0.42 -11.98
C MET A 448 9.04 0.41 -11.49
N ARG A 449 8.08 0.32 -12.43
CA ARG A 449 6.65 0.24 -12.10
C ARG A 449 6.33 -1.02 -11.31
N GLN A 450 6.96 -2.15 -11.63
CA GLN A 450 6.74 -3.39 -10.90
C GLN A 450 7.23 -3.31 -9.45
N LEU A 451 8.41 -2.71 -9.21
CA LEU A 451 8.90 -2.45 -7.86
C LEU A 451 7.93 -1.55 -7.07
N ALA A 452 7.41 -0.49 -7.69
CA ALA A 452 6.40 0.35 -7.06
C ALA A 452 5.11 -0.44 -6.71
N LYS A 453 4.63 -1.31 -7.61
CA LYS A 453 3.42 -2.12 -7.39
C LYS A 453 3.57 -3.11 -6.23
N VAL A 454 4.75 -3.71 -6.05
CA VAL A 454 4.96 -4.71 -4.98
C VAL A 454 5.23 -4.11 -3.61
N GLY A 455 5.32 -2.77 -3.48
CA GLY A 455 5.34 -2.17 -2.15
C GLY A 455 6.33 -1.03 -1.94
N PHE A 456 7.36 -0.87 -2.79
CA PHE A 456 8.28 0.24 -2.61
C PHE A 456 7.51 1.57 -2.54
N THR A 457 7.69 2.29 -1.43
CA THR A 457 6.97 3.52 -1.14
C THR A 457 7.36 4.63 -2.09
N GLN A 458 8.66 4.77 -2.34
CA GLN A 458 9.27 5.77 -3.20
C GLN A 458 10.27 5.12 -4.15
N SER A 459 10.64 5.84 -5.21
CA SER A 459 11.65 5.43 -6.19
C SER A 459 12.34 6.66 -6.74
N TYR A 460 13.63 6.55 -7.04
CA TYR A 460 14.37 7.59 -7.72
C TYR A 460 15.22 7.04 -8.88
N THR A 461 15.58 7.93 -9.78
CA THR A 461 16.53 7.68 -10.86
C THR A 461 17.40 8.91 -11.06
N TYR A 462 18.56 8.77 -11.68
CA TYR A 462 19.42 9.91 -11.96
C TYR A 462 18.80 10.84 -13.00
N PHE A 463 18.91 12.14 -12.76
CA PHE A 463 18.46 13.18 -13.66
C PHE A 463 19.03 13.02 -15.09
N THR A 464 20.29 12.61 -15.21
CA THR A 464 21.00 12.40 -16.48
C THR A 464 20.46 11.25 -17.33
N TRP A 465 19.51 10.45 -16.82
CA TRP A 465 18.93 9.31 -17.52
C TRP A 465 17.59 9.61 -18.18
N ARG A 466 17.19 10.90 -18.21
CA ARG A 466 15.95 11.38 -18.82
C ARG A 466 16.20 12.31 -20.00
#